data_181c63baa161045a60c4fb559d2d7ab9
#
_entry.id   181c63baa161045a60c4fb559d2d7ab9
#
_cell.length_a   1.000
_cell.length_b   1.000
_cell.length_c   1.000
_cell.angle_alpha   90.00
_cell.angle_beta   90.00
_cell.angle_gamma   90.00
#
_symmetry.space_group_name_H-M   'P 1'
#
loop_
_entity.id
_entity.type
_entity.pdbx_description
1 polymer ?
#
loop_
_entity_poly.entity_id
_entity_poly.type
_entity_poly.pdbx_seq_one_letter_code
_entity_poly.pdbx_strand_id
1 'polypeptide(L)'
;MLPTNGYAALTAKAPLQPFSFERREVGDHDVLITISHCGICHSDIHQARDEWGGSLFPMVPGHEIVGHVAKVGGAVKQWQIGDHVGVGCFVDSCRKCPACREGIEQYCEAGMLLTYSGRDKDGRTTQGGYSTQIVVDEHYVL
;
A
#
# COMPACT_ATOMS: atom_id res chain seq x y z
N MET A 1 -11.98 -11.84 0.58
CA MET A 1 -11.66 -10.48 0.09
C MET A 1 -12.29 -9.47 1.04
N LEU A 2 -11.60 -8.35 1.28
CA LEU A 2 -12.01 -7.32 2.25
C LEU A 2 -12.57 -6.10 1.51
N PRO A 3 -13.89 -5.83 1.58
CA PRO A 3 -14.51 -4.67 0.97
C PRO A 3 -13.88 -3.38 1.50
N THR A 4 -13.47 -2.50 0.61
CA THR A 4 -12.76 -1.26 0.95
C THR A 4 -13.33 -0.11 0.14
N ASN A 5 -13.54 1.02 0.80
CA ASN A 5 -13.97 2.26 0.16
C ASN A 5 -12.81 3.25 0.11
N GLY A 6 -12.76 4.07 -0.92
CA GLY A 6 -11.72 5.07 -1.09
C GLY A 6 -12.07 6.10 -2.16
N TYR A 7 -11.05 6.82 -2.58
CA TYR A 7 -11.13 7.76 -3.70
C TYR A 7 -10.11 7.39 -4.75
N ALA A 8 -10.54 7.24 -6.00
CA ALA A 8 -9.67 6.84 -7.10
C ALA A 8 -9.74 7.81 -8.28
N ALA A 9 -8.60 7.94 -8.98
CA ALA A 9 -8.58 8.38 -10.36
C ALA A 9 -8.91 7.17 -11.25
N LEU A 10 -9.95 7.27 -12.07
CA LEU A 10 -10.35 6.16 -12.96
C LEU A 10 -9.50 6.11 -14.23
N THR A 11 -9.00 7.25 -14.65
CA THR A 11 -8.08 7.41 -15.79
C THR A 11 -7.11 8.54 -15.49
N ALA A 12 -6.05 8.64 -16.28
CA ALA A 12 -5.08 9.74 -16.17
C ALA A 12 -5.76 11.11 -16.20
N LYS A 13 -5.38 12.00 -15.28
CA LYS A 13 -5.89 13.37 -15.14
C LYS A 13 -7.37 13.48 -14.73
N ALA A 14 -8.07 12.36 -14.52
CA ALA A 14 -9.43 12.40 -13.98
C ALA A 14 -9.40 12.89 -12.51
N PRO A 15 -10.44 13.60 -12.05
CA PRO A 15 -10.56 13.92 -10.63
C PRO A 15 -10.74 12.65 -9.81
N LEU A 16 -10.29 12.69 -8.57
CA LEU A 16 -10.56 11.61 -7.61
C LEU A 16 -12.06 11.58 -7.32
N GLN A 17 -12.64 10.38 -7.33
CA GLN A 17 -14.04 10.16 -7.02
C GLN A 17 -14.24 8.94 -6.12
N PRO A 18 -15.36 8.81 -5.41
CA PRO A 18 -15.66 7.64 -4.60
C PRO A 18 -15.51 6.36 -5.41
N PHE A 19 -14.82 5.39 -4.80
CA PHE A 19 -14.48 4.13 -5.44
C PHE A 19 -14.48 3.00 -4.41
N SER A 20 -15.17 1.90 -4.74
CA SER A 20 -15.19 0.70 -3.91
C SER A 20 -14.40 -0.40 -4.60
N PHE A 21 -13.58 -1.10 -3.85
CA PHE A 21 -12.74 -2.19 -4.33
C PHE A 21 -12.52 -3.23 -3.24
N GLU A 22 -11.82 -4.30 -3.57
CA GLU A 22 -11.51 -5.34 -2.63
C GLU A 22 -10.00 -5.45 -2.39
N ARG A 23 -9.62 -5.59 -1.13
CA ARG A 23 -8.27 -5.98 -0.75
C ARG A 23 -8.19 -7.48 -0.51
N ARG A 24 -6.99 -8.03 -0.58
CA ARG A 24 -6.73 -9.42 -0.23
C ARG A 24 -7.05 -9.70 1.24
N GLU A 25 -7.29 -10.94 1.57
CA GLU A 25 -7.39 -11.37 2.96
C GLU A 25 -6.04 -11.20 3.70
N VAL A 26 -6.14 -11.16 5.02
CA VAL A 26 -4.97 -11.13 5.91
C VAL A 26 -4.31 -12.50 5.90
N GLY A 27 -3.11 -12.57 5.35
CA GLY A 27 -2.25 -13.76 5.41
C GLY A 27 -1.51 -13.87 6.74
N ASP A 28 -0.72 -14.93 6.91
CA ASP A 28 -0.06 -15.25 8.19
C ASP A 28 0.87 -14.14 8.71
N HIS A 29 1.56 -13.41 7.83
CA HIS A 29 2.48 -12.32 8.15
C HIS A 29 1.90 -10.94 7.91
N ASP A 30 0.61 -10.81 7.70
CA ASP A 30 -0.02 -9.55 7.35
C ASP A 30 -0.63 -8.85 8.55
N VAL A 31 -0.68 -7.53 8.42
CA VAL A 31 -1.37 -6.61 9.30
C VAL A 31 -2.47 -5.90 8.52
N LEU A 32 -3.71 -5.97 8.99
CA LEU A 32 -4.81 -5.13 8.52
C LEU A 32 -4.80 -3.85 9.33
N ILE A 33 -4.71 -2.73 8.65
CA ILE A 33 -4.70 -1.40 9.25
C ILE A 33 -5.99 -0.66 8.86
N THR A 34 -6.75 -0.20 9.85
CA THR A 34 -7.79 0.80 9.64
C THR A 34 -7.12 2.16 9.55
N ILE A 35 -7.26 2.82 8.41
CA ILE A 35 -6.59 4.08 8.11
C ILE A 35 -7.33 5.22 8.80
N SER A 36 -6.64 6.01 9.60
CA SER A 36 -7.16 7.22 10.23
C SER A 36 -6.85 8.48 9.41
N HIS A 37 -5.63 8.55 8.87
CA HIS A 37 -5.16 9.68 8.06
C HIS A 37 -4.23 9.19 6.96
N CYS A 38 -4.22 9.92 5.85
CA CYS A 38 -3.22 9.76 4.81
C CYS A 38 -2.77 11.14 4.33
N GLY A 39 -1.48 11.40 4.40
CA GLY A 39 -0.87 12.62 3.89
C GLY A 39 -1.00 12.74 2.37
N ILE A 40 -0.89 13.96 1.87
CA ILE A 40 -0.90 14.26 0.43
C ILE A 40 0.53 14.59 -0.01
N CYS A 41 1.11 13.73 -0.81
CA CYS A 41 2.39 13.93 -1.44
C CYS A 41 2.23 14.46 -2.87
N HIS A 42 3.21 15.20 -3.34
CA HIS A 42 3.24 15.65 -4.75
C HIS A 42 3.27 14.47 -5.72
N SER A 43 3.85 13.34 -5.31
CA SER A 43 3.85 12.08 -6.07
C SER A 43 2.44 11.58 -6.40
N ASP A 44 1.48 11.77 -5.51
CA ASP A 44 0.08 11.37 -5.75
C ASP A 44 -0.52 12.11 -6.93
N ILE A 45 -0.15 13.40 -7.08
CA ILE A 45 -0.60 14.24 -8.19
C ILE A 45 0.06 13.78 -9.49
N HIS A 46 1.38 13.58 -9.49
CA HIS A 46 2.11 13.12 -10.67
C HIS A 46 1.62 11.76 -11.16
N GLN A 47 1.40 10.82 -10.25
CA GLN A 47 0.89 9.49 -10.58
C GLN A 47 -0.55 9.53 -11.09
N ALA A 48 -1.46 10.26 -10.43
CA ALA A 48 -2.84 10.39 -10.87
C ALA A 48 -2.98 11.08 -12.24
N ARG A 49 -2.01 11.92 -12.60
CA ARG A 49 -1.93 12.56 -13.91
C ARG A 49 -1.14 11.78 -14.97
N ASP A 50 -0.51 10.67 -14.56
CA ASP A 50 0.41 9.88 -15.39
C ASP A 50 1.56 10.72 -15.99
N GLU A 51 2.06 11.67 -15.22
CA GLU A 51 3.11 12.58 -15.68
C GLU A 51 4.48 11.91 -15.79
N TRP A 52 4.68 10.82 -15.06
CA TRP A 52 5.90 9.99 -15.14
C TRP A 52 5.75 8.80 -16.09
N GLY A 53 4.54 8.54 -16.58
CA GLY A 53 4.21 7.40 -17.40
C GLY A 53 4.10 6.09 -16.63
N GLY A 54 3.31 5.17 -17.16
CA GLY A 54 3.17 3.81 -16.63
C GLY A 54 2.24 3.69 -15.40
N SER A 55 1.49 4.72 -15.06
CA SER A 55 0.51 4.66 -13.98
C SER A 55 -0.61 3.65 -14.28
N LEU A 56 -1.02 2.91 -13.26
CA LEU A 56 -2.07 1.88 -13.37
C LEU A 56 -3.40 2.43 -12.85
N PHE A 57 -4.45 2.31 -13.66
CA PHE A 57 -5.81 2.77 -13.34
C PHE A 57 -6.81 1.62 -13.32
N PRO A 58 -7.93 1.70 -12.52
CA PRO A 58 -8.21 2.75 -11.53
C PRO A 58 -7.16 2.78 -10.42
N MET A 59 -6.82 3.99 -9.95
CA MET A 59 -5.77 4.20 -8.97
C MET A 59 -6.32 4.89 -7.72
N VAL A 60 -6.13 4.29 -6.56
CA VAL A 60 -6.28 4.93 -5.25
C VAL A 60 -4.88 5.38 -4.80
N PRO A 61 -4.58 6.69 -4.77
CA PRO A 61 -3.28 7.19 -4.32
C PRO A 61 -3.08 7.10 -2.81
N GLY A 62 -1.98 7.67 -2.32
CA GLY A 62 -1.66 7.82 -0.90
C GLY A 62 -0.66 6.80 -0.39
N HIS A 63 0.48 7.29 0.10
CA HIS A 63 1.56 6.48 0.67
C HIS A 63 2.16 7.09 1.95
N GLU A 64 1.45 8.01 2.57
CA GLU A 64 1.78 8.59 3.87
C GLU A 64 0.68 8.21 4.86
N ILE A 65 0.57 6.92 5.14
CA ILE A 65 -0.56 6.31 5.84
C ILE A 65 -0.29 6.25 7.33
N VAL A 66 -1.28 6.63 8.13
CA VAL A 66 -1.32 6.41 9.57
C VAL A 66 -2.65 5.78 9.95
N GLY A 67 -2.61 4.83 10.86
CA GLY A 67 -3.81 4.13 11.29
C GLY A 67 -3.60 3.26 12.51
N HIS A 68 -4.52 2.35 12.71
CA HIS A 68 -4.50 1.40 13.81
C HIS A 68 -4.59 -0.03 13.28
N VAL A 69 -3.86 -0.92 13.93
CA VAL A 69 -3.95 -2.35 13.65
C VAL A 69 -5.34 -2.87 14.03
N ALA A 70 -6.08 -3.38 13.05
CA ALA A 70 -7.41 -3.95 13.23
C ALA A 70 -7.39 -5.48 13.30
N LYS A 71 -6.43 -6.11 12.63
CA LYS A 71 -6.25 -7.57 12.62
C LYS A 71 -4.79 -7.90 12.29
N VAL A 72 -4.30 -8.99 12.84
CA VAL A 72 -2.98 -9.54 12.54
C VAL A 72 -3.07 -10.99 12.09
N GLY A 73 -2.15 -11.40 11.23
CA GLY A 73 -1.97 -12.79 10.82
C GLY A 73 -1.39 -13.65 11.94
N GLY A 74 -1.53 -14.96 11.83
CA GLY A 74 -1.14 -15.90 12.90
C GLY A 74 0.36 -15.96 13.19
N ALA A 75 1.21 -15.53 12.28
CA ALA A 75 2.67 -15.49 12.41
C ALA A 75 3.23 -14.10 12.75
N VAL A 76 2.41 -13.07 12.77
CA VAL A 76 2.81 -11.69 13.13
C VAL A 76 3.30 -11.66 14.57
N LYS A 77 4.47 -11.03 14.79
CA LYS A 77 5.11 -10.96 16.12
C LYS A 77 5.36 -9.52 16.58
N GLN A 78 5.46 -8.58 15.66
CA GLN A 78 5.86 -7.20 15.97
C GLN A 78 4.69 -6.31 16.34
N TRP A 79 3.46 -6.67 15.96
CA TRP A 79 2.29 -5.83 16.06
C TRP A 79 1.13 -6.53 16.75
N GLN A 80 0.31 -5.76 17.44
CA GLN A 80 -0.94 -6.22 18.06
C GLN A 80 -2.11 -5.31 17.71
N ILE A 81 -3.33 -5.83 17.86
CA ILE A 81 -4.55 -5.05 17.60
C ILE A 81 -4.58 -3.80 18.49
N GLY A 82 -4.85 -2.66 17.89
CA GLY A 82 -4.91 -1.35 18.52
C GLY A 82 -3.62 -0.53 18.43
N ASP A 83 -2.49 -1.12 18.02
CA ASP A 83 -1.24 -0.36 17.84
C ASP A 83 -1.42 0.74 16.79
N HIS A 84 -0.81 1.90 17.05
CA HIS A 84 -0.67 2.96 16.08
C HIS A 84 0.47 2.62 15.13
N VAL A 85 0.20 2.68 13.86
CA VAL A 85 1.15 2.25 12.82
C VAL A 85 1.10 3.15 11.60
N GLY A 86 2.16 3.08 10.79
CA GLY A 86 2.27 3.77 9.51
C GLY A 86 2.62 2.84 8.36
N VAL A 87 2.39 3.31 7.14
CA VAL A 87 2.84 2.67 5.89
C VAL A 87 3.37 3.73 4.96
N GLY A 88 4.58 3.52 4.45
CA GLY A 88 5.28 4.44 3.56
C GLY A 88 5.08 4.16 2.07
N CYS A 89 6.11 4.47 1.29
CA CYS A 89 6.04 4.48 -0.18
C CYS A 89 6.01 3.10 -0.83
N PHE A 90 6.40 2.03 -0.13
CA PHE A 90 6.43 0.67 -0.67
C PHE A 90 6.00 -0.36 0.39
N VAL A 91 5.46 -1.47 -0.06
CA VAL A 91 4.80 -2.49 0.76
C VAL A 91 5.35 -3.90 0.55
N ASP A 92 6.32 -4.08 -0.33
CA ASP A 92 7.05 -5.35 -0.53
C ASP A 92 8.35 -5.14 -1.31
N SER A 93 9.21 -6.15 -1.28
CA SER A 93 10.44 -6.26 -2.05
C SER A 93 10.74 -7.74 -2.32
N CYS A 94 11.86 -8.06 -3.01
CA CYS A 94 12.23 -9.46 -3.22
C CYS A 94 12.73 -10.18 -1.96
N ARG A 95 13.12 -9.45 -0.91
CA ARG A 95 13.59 -9.91 0.41
C ARG A 95 14.85 -10.81 0.40
N LYS A 96 15.48 -11.02 -0.74
CA LYS A 96 16.60 -11.97 -0.90
C LYS A 96 17.85 -11.40 -1.56
N CYS A 97 17.78 -10.29 -2.28
CA CYS A 97 18.96 -9.65 -2.86
C CYS A 97 19.82 -9.00 -1.76
N PRO A 98 21.08 -8.63 -2.05
CA PRO A 98 21.96 -8.00 -1.06
C PRO A 98 21.31 -6.77 -0.39
N ALA A 99 20.74 -5.84 -1.16
CA ALA A 99 20.10 -4.66 -0.62
C ALA A 99 18.97 -5.00 0.38
N CYS A 100 18.11 -5.98 0.06
CA CYS A 100 17.05 -6.41 0.98
C CYS A 100 17.59 -7.06 2.25
N ARG A 101 18.70 -7.82 2.15
CA ARG A 101 19.33 -8.45 3.33
C ARG A 101 20.02 -7.45 4.24
N GLU A 102 20.41 -6.31 3.71
CA GLU A 102 21.01 -5.19 4.45
C GLU A 102 19.98 -4.19 5.00
N GLY A 103 18.66 -4.40 4.75
CA GLY A 103 17.59 -3.53 5.24
C GLY A 103 17.48 -2.23 4.46
N ILE A 104 17.90 -2.21 3.19
CA ILE A 104 17.81 -1.06 2.28
C ILE A 104 16.96 -1.43 1.05
N GLU A 105 15.75 -1.91 1.31
CA GLU A 105 14.82 -2.47 0.32
C GLU A 105 14.43 -1.49 -0.77
N GLN A 106 14.55 -0.18 -0.57
CA GLN A 106 14.38 0.84 -1.59
C GLN A 106 15.36 0.66 -2.78
N TYR A 107 16.46 -0.07 -2.56
CA TYR A 107 17.43 -0.45 -3.60
C TYR A 107 17.29 -1.91 -4.04
N CYS A 108 16.12 -2.51 -3.83
CA CYS A 108 15.87 -3.90 -4.22
C CYS A 108 16.19 -4.10 -5.72
N GLU A 109 17.06 -5.06 -6.05
CA GLU A 109 17.50 -5.34 -7.42
C GLU A 109 16.36 -5.83 -8.34
N ALA A 110 15.32 -6.45 -7.75
CA ALA A 110 14.12 -6.85 -8.48
C ALA A 110 13.03 -5.76 -8.50
N GLY A 111 13.30 -4.61 -7.90
CA GLY A 111 12.34 -3.53 -7.69
C GLY A 111 11.53 -3.71 -6.40
N MET A 112 11.24 -2.59 -5.73
CA MET A 112 10.30 -2.53 -4.62
C MET A 112 8.88 -2.47 -5.14
N LEU A 113 7.92 -3.03 -4.37
CA LEU A 113 6.50 -2.91 -4.69
C LEU A 113 5.93 -1.63 -4.07
N LEU A 114 5.53 -0.70 -4.90
CA LEU A 114 4.94 0.55 -4.45
C LEU A 114 3.58 0.33 -3.76
N THR A 115 3.26 1.19 -2.81
CA THR A 115 2.02 1.17 -2.02
C THR A 115 0.77 1.34 -2.88
N TYR A 116 0.90 2.04 -4.01
CA TYR A 116 -0.12 2.14 -5.05
C TYR A 116 0.52 2.17 -6.44
N SER A 117 -0.27 1.91 -7.47
CA SER A 117 0.19 1.88 -8.88
C SER A 117 1.31 0.85 -9.15
N GLY A 118 1.51 -0.12 -8.27
CA GLY A 118 2.37 -1.28 -8.49
C GLY A 118 1.56 -2.52 -8.85
N ARG A 119 2.24 -3.61 -9.19
CA ARG A 119 1.64 -4.94 -9.34
C ARG A 119 2.24 -5.89 -8.33
N ASP A 120 1.38 -6.46 -7.48
CA ASP A 120 1.80 -7.48 -6.52
C ASP A 120 2.13 -8.82 -7.21
N LYS A 121 2.63 -9.77 -6.44
CA LYS A 121 2.99 -11.13 -6.91
C LYS A 121 1.80 -11.92 -7.50
N ASP A 122 0.58 -11.53 -7.16
CA ASP A 122 -0.65 -12.14 -7.69
C ASP A 122 -1.17 -11.37 -8.92
N GLY A 123 -0.42 -10.37 -9.41
CA GLY A 123 -0.75 -9.53 -10.56
C GLY A 123 -1.81 -8.46 -10.31
N ARG A 124 -2.20 -8.25 -9.03
CA ARG A 124 -3.17 -7.22 -8.65
C ARG A 124 -2.51 -5.86 -8.56
N THR A 125 -3.22 -4.83 -8.98
CA THR A 125 -2.76 -3.45 -8.79
C THR A 125 -2.84 -3.07 -7.32
N THR A 126 -1.71 -2.57 -6.76
CA THR A 126 -1.70 -2.02 -5.41
C THR A 126 -2.49 -0.72 -5.35
N GLN A 127 -3.22 -0.54 -4.26
CA GLN A 127 -4.09 0.61 -4.00
C GLN A 127 -3.67 1.28 -2.69
N GLY A 128 -3.57 2.61 -2.70
CA GLY A 128 -3.00 3.39 -1.61
C GLY A 128 -3.95 3.74 -0.47
N GLY A 129 -3.51 4.73 0.31
CA GLY A 129 -4.10 5.12 1.59
C GLY A 129 -5.28 6.07 1.50
N TYR A 130 -5.67 6.57 0.32
CA TYR A 130 -6.93 7.31 0.19
C TYR A 130 -8.11 6.35 0.22
N SER A 131 -8.10 5.48 1.23
CA SER A 131 -9.06 4.41 1.45
C SER A 131 -9.25 4.14 2.95
N THR A 132 -10.25 3.34 3.28
CA THR A 132 -10.62 3.07 4.67
C THR A 132 -9.68 2.10 5.39
N GLN A 133 -8.96 1.24 4.67
CA GLN A 133 -8.09 0.22 5.26
C GLN A 133 -7.02 -0.25 4.27
N ILE A 134 -5.96 -0.88 4.79
CA ILE A 134 -4.91 -1.50 3.97
C ILE A 134 -4.42 -2.81 4.64
N VAL A 135 -4.00 -3.78 3.81
CA VAL A 135 -3.34 -5.02 4.26
C VAL A 135 -1.89 -4.98 3.81
N VAL A 136 -0.96 -5.07 4.75
CA VAL A 136 0.47 -4.96 4.51
C VAL A 136 1.19 -6.04 5.30
N ASP A 137 2.26 -6.62 4.75
CA ASP A 137 3.14 -7.52 5.49
C ASP A 137 3.81 -6.76 6.66
N GLU A 138 3.91 -7.41 7.83
CA GLU A 138 4.44 -6.82 9.07
C GLU A 138 5.83 -6.15 8.90
N HIS A 139 6.64 -6.62 7.96
CA HIS A 139 7.98 -6.09 7.66
C HIS A 139 7.95 -4.65 7.10
N TYR A 140 6.85 -4.25 6.48
CA TYR A 140 6.68 -2.91 5.88
C TYR A 140 5.74 -2.00 6.67
N VAL A 141 5.38 -2.40 7.86
CA VAL A 141 4.63 -1.58 8.83
C VAL A 141 5.64 -0.86 9.73
N LEU A 142 5.40 0.44 9.99
CA LEU A 142 6.24 1.37 10.75
C LEU A 142 5.59 1.72 12.07
#